data_d95c0ae3ea60005c87f2908132e98ebf
#
_entry.id   d95c0ae3ea60005c87f2908132e98ebf
#
_cell.length_a   1.000
_cell.length_b   1.000
_cell.length_c   1.000
_cell.angle_alpha   90.00
_cell.angle_beta   90.00
_cell.angle_gamma   90.00
#
_symmetry.space_group_name_H-M   'P 1'
#
loop_
_entity.id
_entity.type
_entity.pdbx_description
1 polymer ?
#
loop_
_entity_poly.entity_id
_entity_poly.type
_entity_poly.pdbx_seq_one_letter_code
_entity_poly.pdbx_strand_id
1 'polypeptide(L)'
;MNDRVVGFVLSQSDYRDADVLMQVLCKDYGLLSLIGRSAKKITSKNHCLPMCRYEFIIDYKDNKTIYTIHNQKLLDNYFEDKDIVMMSFKNVLAELVLKNREMDLYDDLQFVFEKLNKENMYLLGSLFVSSIIRRFGITPMVDGCVICGNKKVAALSNRHGGFLCLDHIGGEPVEDVETLKKFRLINKARFENYEAIKDFTYDFRNFDQLMSFFLDNSDLRLRSYDFYKTLV
;
A
#
# COMPACT_ATOMS: atom_id res chain seq x y z
N MET A 1 27.19 4.97 -17.36
CA MET A 1 27.13 6.01 -16.32
C MET A 1 26.49 5.34 -15.11
N ASN A 2 26.98 5.58 -13.92
CA ASN A 2 26.37 5.01 -12.72
C ASN A 2 25.47 6.08 -12.13
N ASP A 3 24.18 5.76 -11.97
CA ASP A 3 23.21 6.68 -11.39
C ASP A 3 22.96 6.35 -9.92
N ARG A 4 22.69 7.39 -9.15
CA ARG A 4 22.31 7.28 -7.75
C ARG A 4 20.78 7.33 -7.66
N VAL A 5 20.18 6.30 -7.08
CA VAL A 5 18.74 6.21 -6.88
C VAL A 5 18.43 5.91 -5.42
N VAL A 6 17.34 6.48 -4.91
CA VAL A 6 16.85 6.23 -3.55
C VAL A 6 15.53 5.48 -3.66
N GLY A 7 15.40 4.37 -2.94
CA GLY A 7 14.20 3.56 -3.03
C GLY A 7 13.97 2.57 -1.89
N PHE A 8 12.73 2.09 -1.80
CA PHE A 8 12.29 1.04 -0.87
C PHE A 8 12.39 -0.33 -1.53
N VAL A 9 13.04 -1.28 -0.89
CA VAL A 9 13.02 -2.68 -1.30
C VAL A 9 11.66 -3.28 -0.94
N LEU A 10 10.82 -3.52 -1.93
CA LEU A 10 9.45 -4.04 -1.71
C LEU A 10 9.38 -5.56 -1.70
N SER A 11 10.17 -6.20 -2.55
CA SER A 11 10.25 -7.67 -2.59
C SER A 11 11.61 -8.14 -3.06
N GLN A 12 11.91 -9.39 -2.72
CA GLN A 12 13.13 -10.09 -3.11
C GLN A 12 12.79 -11.49 -3.58
N SER A 13 13.50 -11.95 -4.58
CA SER A 13 13.43 -13.32 -5.06
C SER A 13 14.82 -13.82 -5.47
N ASP A 14 14.97 -15.13 -5.38
CA ASP A 14 16.19 -15.79 -5.85
C ASP A 14 16.38 -15.56 -7.34
N TYR A 15 17.59 -15.21 -7.72
CA TYR A 15 18.00 -15.02 -9.10
C TYR A 15 19.37 -15.65 -9.33
N ARG A 16 19.44 -16.66 -10.22
CA ARG A 16 20.62 -17.50 -10.40
C ARG A 16 21.11 -18.13 -9.08
N ASP A 17 22.33 -18.67 -9.05
CA ASP A 17 22.84 -19.44 -7.90
C ASP A 17 23.06 -18.59 -6.65
N ALA A 18 23.60 -17.39 -6.80
CA ALA A 18 24.02 -16.54 -5.67
C ALA A 18 23.43 -15.13 -5.67
N ASP A 19 22.71 -14.76 -6.71
CA ASP A 19 22.17 -13.41 -6.90
C ASP A 19 20.74 -13.30 -6.34
N VAL A 20 20.32 -12.09 -6.06
CA VAL A 20 18.95 -11.74 -5.63
C VAL A 20 18.40 -10.68 -6.56
N LEU A 21 17.18 -10.89 -7.06
CA LEU A 21 16.41 -9.89 -7.78
C LEU A 21 15.50 -9.16 -6.79
N MET A 22 15.55 -7.85 -6.80
CA MET A 22 14.77 -6.97 -5.93
C MET A 22 13.84 -6.10 -6.75
N GLN A 23 12.60 -5.91 -6.27
CA GLN A 23 11.72 -4.86 -6.77
C GLN A 23 11.84 -3.67 -5.83
N VAL A 24 12.25 -2.54 -6.37
CA VAL A 24 12.57 -1.33 -5.59
C VAL A 24 11.74 -0.17 -6.11
N LEU A 25 10.91 0.41 -5.24
CA LEU A 25 10.20 1.65 -5.55
C LEU A 25 11.15 2.82 -5.36
N CYS A 26 11.58 3.42 -6.45
CA CYS A 26 12.54 4.53 -6.47
C CYS A 26 11.81 5.87 -6.62
N LYS A 27 12.32 6.91 -5.95
CA LYS A 27 11.70 8.24 -5.88
C LYS A 27 11.44 8.86 -7.26
N ASP A 28 12.45 8.84 -8.13
CA ASP A 28 12.39 9.56 -9.42
C ASP A 28 12.25 8.63 -10.63
N TYR A 29 12.22 7.32 -10.39
CA TYR A 29 12.25 6.29 -11.43
C TYR A 29 11.08 5.31 -11.37
N GLY A 30 10.19 5.45 -10.38
CA GLY A 30 9.13 4.47 -10.14
C GLY A 30 9.67 3.10 -9.72
N LEU A 31 9.02 2.03 -10.16
CA LEU A 31 9.39 0.68 -9.78
C LEU A 31 10.50 0.10 -10.67
N LEU A 32 11.68 -0.12 -10.11
CA LEU A 32 12.83 -0.72 -10.77
C LEU A 32 13.08 -2.16 -10.31
N SER A 33 13.61 -2.97 -11.23
CA SER A 33 14.14 -4.31 -10.93
C SER A 33 15.66 -4.22 -10.79
N LEU A 34 16.19 -4.51 -9.59
CA LEU A 34 17.61 -4.43 -9.28
C LEU A 34 18.18 -5.81 -8.96
N ILE A 35 19.41 -6.11 -9.44
CA ILE A 35 20.14 -7.33 -9.10
C ILE A 35 21.24 -6.99 -8.09
N GLY A 36 21.16 -7.64 -6.91
CA GLY A 36 22.26 -7.76 -5.96
C GLY A 36 23.10 -8.98 -6.30
N ARG A 37 24.28 -8.76 -6.93
CA ARG A 37 25.18 -9.87 -7.28
C ARG A 37 25.78 -10.51 -6.03
N SER A 38 25.81 -11.84 -6.00
CA SER A 38 26.30 -12.63 -4.87
C SER A 38 25.63 -12.29 -3.54
N ALA A 39 24.44 -11.70 -3.54
CA ALA A 39 23.76 -11.24 -2.35
C ALA A 39 23.43 -12.37 -1.35
N LYS A 40 23.35 -13.62 -1.80
CA LYS A 40 23.14 -14.78 -0.91
C LYS A 40 24.40 -15.21 -0.14
N LYS A 41 25.60 -14.74 -0.53
CA LYS A 41 26.84 -15.09 0.19
C LYS A 41 26.93 -14.30 1.48
N ILE A 42 27.28 -14.96 2.58
CA ILE A 42 27.40 -14.35 3.93
C ILE A 42 28.33 -13.13 3.93
N THR A 43 29.38 -13.17 3.11
CA THR A 43 30.36 -12.08 2.99
C THR A 43 29.94 -10.97 2.03
N SER A 44 28.76 -11.07 1.43
CA SER A 44 28.31 -10.08 0.43
C SER A 44 27.97 -8.75 1.08
N LYS A 45 28.41 -7.67 0.43
CA LYS A 45 27.99 -6.32 0.78
C LYS A 45 26.64 -5.93 0.14
N ASN A 46 26.06 -6.80 -0.69
CA ASN A 46 24.84 -6.54 -1.46
C ASN A 46 23.56 -7.08 -0.78
N HIS A 47 23.64 -7.37 0.53
CA HIS A 47 22.45 -7.73 1.31
C HIS A 47 21.59 -6.49 1.51
N CYS A 48 20.34 -6.60 1.08
CA CYS A 48 19.31 -5.62 1.42
C CYS A 48 18.19 -6.33 2.18
N LEU A 49 17.60 -5.64 3.11
CA LEU A 49 16.39 -6.12 3.79
C LEU A 49 15.15 -5.59 3.09
N PRO A 50 14.06 -6.37 3.01
CA PRO A 50 12.78 -5.86 2.55
C PRO A 50 12.26 -4.77 3.49
N MET A 51 11.37 -3.94 3.01
CA MET A 51 10.78 -2.80 3.74
C MET A 51 11.81 -1.79 4.26
N CYS A 52 13.02 -1.78 3.71
CA CYS A 52 14.04 -0.80 4.05
C CYS A 52 14.28 0.16 2.89
N ARG A 53 14.65 1.38 3.22
CA ARG A 53 15.02 2.41 2.24
C ARG A 53 16.52 2.49 2.10
N TYR A 54 16.99 2.43 0.86
CA TYR A 54 18.39 2.48 0.52
C TYR A 54 18.67 3.56 -0.52
N GLU A 55 19.92 4.05 -0.50
CA GLU A 55 20.55 4.71 -1.62
C GLU A 55 21.35 3.66 -2.39
N PHE A 56 21.08 3.52 -3.68
CA PHE A 56 21.75 2.59 -4.58
C PHE A 56 22.58 3.34 -5.61
N ILE A 57 23.72 2.77 -5.98
CA ILE A 57 24.46 3.12 -7.20
C ILE A 57 24.22 1.99 -8.19
N ILE A 58 23.59 2.29 -9.32
CA ILE A 58 23.18 1.34 -10.35
C ILE A 58 23.72 1.70 -11.74
N ASP A 59 23.75 0.72 -12.64
CA ASP A 59 24.11 0.91 -14.05
C ASP A 59 22.88 1.28 -14.91
N TYR A 60 22.21 2.38 -14.57
CA TYR A 60 20.99 2.79 -15.28
C TYR A 60 21.24 3.03 -16.79
N LYS A 61 20.36 2.48 -17.63
CA LYS A 61 20.30 2.69 -19.09
C LYS A 61 18.86 2.52 -19.55
N ASP A 62 18.38 3.43 -20.39
CA ASP A 62 16.99 3.47 -20.87
C ASP A 62 16.50 2.15 -21.51
N ASN A 63 17.41 1.38 -22.10
CA ASN A 63 17.08 0.12 -22.80
C ASN A 63 17.14 -1.12 -21.92
N LYS A 64 17.34 -0.98 -20.60
CA LYS A 64 17.38 -2.11 -19.66
C LYS A 64 16.11 -2.17 -18.85
N THR A 65 15.70 -3.39 -18.54
CA THR A 65 14.59 -3.68 -17.60
C THR A 65 15.08 -4.10 -16.21
N ILE A 66 16.35 -4.46 -16.11
CA ILE A 66 16.99 -4.93 -14.88
C ILE A 66 18.36 -4.26 -14.75
N TYR A 67 18.64 -3.68 -13.60
CA TYR A 67 19.86 -2.93 -13.33
C TYR A 67 20.71 -3.64 -12.27
N THR A 68 22.04 -3.52 -12.37
CA THR A 68 22.95 -4.12 -11.39
C THR A 68 23.29 -3.10 -10.31
N ILE A 69 23.22 -3.53 -9.05
CA ILE A 69 23.68 -2.75 -7.90
C ILE A 69 25.20 -2.83 -7.83
N HIS A 70 25.87 -1.68 -7.85
CA HIS A 70 27.31 -1.56 -7.64
C HIS A 70 27.64 -1.21 -6.19
N ASN A 71 26.79 -0.42 -5.55
CA ASN A 71 26.91 -0.05 -4.14
C ASN A 71 25.54 0.26 -3.57
N GLN A 72 25.43 0.17 -2.25
CA GLN A 72 24.22 0.51 -1.52
C GLN A 72 24.56 1.07 -0.14
N LYS A 73 23.68 1.93 0.35
CA LYS A 73 23.73 2.48 1.71
C LYS A 73 22.33 2.44 2.30
N LEU A 74 22.16 1.79 3.45
CA LEU A 74 20.91 1.83 4.20
C LEU A 74 20.66 3.26 4.68
N LEU A 75 19.47 3.77 4.40
CA LEU A 75 18.97 5.07 4.87
C LEU A 75 18.05 4.87 6.06
N ASP A 76 17.02 4.03 5.89
CA ASP A 76 16.03 3.75 6.93
C ASP A 76 15.68 2.27 6.98
N ASN A 77 15.51 1.77 8.19
CA ASN A 77 15.14 0.39 8.46
C ASN A 77 13.72 0.32 9.02
N TYR A 78 12.79 -0.20 8.21
CA TYR A 78 11.40 -0.46 8.61
C TYR A 78 11.10 -1.97 8.69
N PHE A 79 12.13 -2.82 8.61
CA PHE A 79 11.99 -4.25 8.75
C PHE A 79 11.67 -4.64 10.21
N GLU A 80 10.64 -5.48 10.40
CA GLU A 80 10.20 -5.98 11.69
C GLU A 80 10.34 -7.50 11.73
N ASP A 81 11.35 -7.99 12.41
CA ASP A 81 11.64 -9.43 12.52
C ASP A 81 10.84 -10.14 13.61
N LYS A 82 10.33 -9.39 14.61
CA LYS A 82 9.66 -9.91 15.80
C LYS A 82 8.14 -9.76 15.79
N ASP A 83 7.60 -9.00 14.86
CA ASP A 83 6.17 -8.74 14.75
C ASP A 83 5.63 -9.18 13.40
N ILE A 84 5.11 -10.41 13.36
CA ILE A 84 4.59 -11.01 12.13
C ILE A 84 3.36 -10.27 11.61
N VAL A 85 2.52 -9.72 12.49
CA VAL A 85 1.32 -8.97 12.09
C VAL A 85 1.73 -7.67 11.39
N MET A 86 2.62 -6.89 12.01
CA MET A 86 3.13 -5.65 11.44
C MET A 86 3.90 -5.90 10.14
N MET A 87 4.74 -6.95 10.10
CA MET A 87 5.48 -7.28 8.88
C MET A 87 4.55 -7.72 7.75
N SER A 88 3.53 -8.53 8.07
CA SER A 88 2.53 -8.95 7.08
C SER A 88 1.69 -7.78 6.58
N PHE A 89 1.36 -6.83 7.45
CA PHE A 89 0.68 -5.60 7.05
C PHE A 89 1.54 -4.76 6.08
N LYS A 90 2.83 -4.57 6.37
CA LYS A 90 3.76 -3.90 5.45
C LYS A 90 3.87 -4.62 4.10
N ASN A 91 3.82 -5.97 4.10
CA ASN A 91 3.80 -6.74 2.87
C ASN A 91 2.52 -6.49 2.05
N VAL A 92 1.36 -6.26 2.68
CA VAL A 92 0.13 -5.87 1.97
C VAL A 92 0.35 -4.54 1.25
N LEU A 93 0.91 -3.53 1.92
CA LEU A 93 1.19 -2.23 1.32
C LEU A 93 2.21 -2.35 0.18
N ALA A 94 3.24 -3.16 0.34
CA ALA A 94 4.22 -3.42 -0.71
C ALA A 94 3.60 -4.13 -1.93
N GLU A 95 2.74 -5.14 -1.72
CA GLU A 95 2.05 -5.81 -2.84
C GLU A 95 1.11 -4.85 -3.57
N LEU A 96 0.42 -3.96 -2.85
CA LEU A 96 -0.38 -2.89 -3.48
C LEU A 96 0.46 -2.05 -4.44
N VAL A 97 1.67 -1.63 -4.05
CA VAL A 97 2.59 -0.90 -4.94
C VAL A 97 3.00 -1.77 -6.12
N LEU A 98 3.40 -3.02 -5.88
CA LEU A 98 3.85 -3.95 -6.92
C LEU A 98 2.77 -4.24 -7.98
N LYS A 99 1.50 -4.20 -7.58
CA LYS A 99 0.35 -4.39 -8.49
C LYS A 99 -0.03 -3.11 -9.25
N ASN A 100 0.39 -1.93 -8.76
CA ASN A 100 0.05 -0.63 -9.32
C ASN A 100 1.31 0.11 -9.83
N ARG A 101 2.09 -0.55 -10.68
CA ARG A 101 3.43 -0.14 -11.13
C ARG A 101 3.49 1.24 -11.76
N GLU A 102 2.43 1.65 -12.45
CA GLU A 102 2.34 2.92 -13.18
C GLU A 102 1.98 4.11 -12.25
N MET A 103 1.67 3.84 -10.98
CA MET A 103 1.32 4.88 -10.02
C MET A 103 2.56 5.37 -9.29
N ASP A 104 2.66 6.69 -9.16
CA ASP A 104 3.64 7.29 -8.25
C ASP A 104 3.11 7.19 -6.81
N LEU A 105 3.67 6.24 -6.07
CA LEU A 105 3.30 5.91 -4.69
C LEU A 105 4.49 6.07 -3.72
N TYR A 106 5.61 6.65 -4.18
CA TYR A 106 6.81 6.73 -3.36
C TYR A 106 6.60 7.58 -2.10
N ASP A 107 6.14 8.82 -2.28
CA ASP A 107 5.96 9.74 -1.15
C ASP A 107 4.84 9.28 -0.21
N ASP A 108 3.77 8.67 -0.75
CA ASP A 108 2.69 8.07 0.05
C ASP A 108 3.22 6.92 0.93
N LEU A 109 4.00 6.00 0.34
CA LEU A 109 4.59 4.87 1.07
C LEU A 109 5.61 5.33 2.10
N GLN A 110 6.44 6.31 1.76
CA GLN A 110 7.40 6.91 2.69
C GLN A 110 6.67 7.50 3.89
N PHE A 111 5.66 8.32 3.67
CA PHE A 111 4.85 8.91 4.74
C PHE A 111 4.27 7.86 5.69
N VAL A 112 3.72 6.77 5.10
CA VAL A 112 3.16 5.68 5.90
C VAL A 112 4.25 5.00 6.73
N PHE A 113 5.36 4.58 6.12
CA PHE A 113 6.41 3.84 6.84
C PHE A 113 7.10 4.67 7.94
N GLU A 114 7.25 5.98 7.75
CA GLU A 114 7.81 6.88 8.77
C GLU A 114 6.95 7.02 10.03
N LYS A 115 5.62 6.87 9.89
CA LYS A 115 4.67 7.09 10.99
C LYS A 115 4.02 5.82 11.53
N LEU A 116 4.17 4.69 10.82
CA LEU A 116 3.46 3.44 11.09
C LEU A 116 3.82 2.85 12.45
N ASN A 117 2.80 2.55 13.24
CA ASN A 117 2.89 1.78 14.47
C ASN A 117 1.61 0.95 14.66
N LYS A 118 1.54 0.14 15.74
CA LYS A 118 0.39 -0.74 16.01
C LYS A 118 -0.93 -0.01 16.21
N GLU A 119 -0.90 1.19 16.75
CA GLU A 119 -2.09 1.95 17.11
C GLU A 119 -2.73 2.62 15.88
N ASN A 120 -1.90 3.03 14.91
CA ASN A 120 -2.35 3.78 13.74
C ASN A 120 -2.31 3.00 12.41
N MET A 121 -1.91 1.71 12.42
CA MET A 121 -1.68 0.95 11.19
C MET A 121 -2.91 0.89 10.28
N TYR A 122 -4.11 0.72 10.83
CA TYR A 122 -5.32 0.64 10.02
C TYR A 122 -5.74 2.01 9.47
N LEU A 123 -5.52 3.08 10.21
CA LEU A 123 -5.76 4.44 9.71
C LEU A 123 -4.81 4.78 8.55
N LEU A 124 -3.51 4.57 8.75
CA LEU A 124 -2.49 4.85 7.73
C LEU A 124 -2.63 3.94 6.50
N GLY A 125 -2.90 2.65 6.72
CA GLY A 125 -3.19 1.73 5.62
C GLY A 125 -4.44 2.12 4.85
N SER A 126 -5.51 2.52 5.53
CA SER A 126 -6.73 3.01 4.89
C SER A 126 -6.48 4.30 4.10
N LEU A 127 -5.68 5.21 4.62
CA LEU A 127 -5.29 6.43 3.90
C LEU A 127 -4.50 6.10 2.62
N PHE A 128 -3.58 5.14 2.70
CA PHE A 128 -2.81 4.65 1.55
C PHE A 128 -3.71 4.00 0.50
N VAL A 129 -4.59 3.08 0.90
CA VAL A 129 -5.56 2.44 -0.01
C VAL A 129 -6.49 3.47 -0.65
N SER A 130 -6.99 4.44 0.13
CA SER A 130 -7.84 5.52 -0.39
C SER A 130 -7.10 6.38 -1.42
N SER A 131 -5.78 6.60 -1.28
CA SER A 131 -4.99 7.30 -2.29
C SER A 131 -4.88 6.50 -3.60
N ILE A 132 -4.74 5.17 -3.52
CA ILE A 132 -4.74 4.28 -4.69
C ILE A 132 -6.12 4.28 -5.36
N ILE A 133 -7.22 4.14 -4.61
CA ILE A 133 -8.61 4.20 -5.10
C ILE A 133 -8.83 5.45 -5.96
N ARG A 134 -8.34 6.60 -5.49
CA ARG A 134 -8.46 7.87 -6.24
C ARG A 134 -7.67 7.87 -7.54
N ARG A 135 -6.42 7.37 -7.52
CA ARG A 135 -5.58 7.26 -8.73
C ARG A 135 -6.14 6.24 -9.72
N PHE A 136 -6.82 5.22 -9.21
CA PHE A 136 -7.55 4.23 -10.03
C PHE A 136 -8.81 4.81 -10.68
N GLY A 137 -9.32 5.94 -10.18
CA GLY A 137 -10.57 6.55 -10.67
C GLY A 137 -11.86 5.88 -10.20
N ILE A 138 -11.78 4.99 -9.20
CA ILE A 138 -12.93 4.25 -8.63
C ILE A 138 -13.39 4.82 -7.29
N THR A 139 -13.24 6.13 -7.09
CA THR A 139 -13.61 6.79 -5.82
C THR A 139 -15.09 6.58 -5.49
N PRO A 140 -15.43 6.02 -4.30
CA PRO A 140 -16.81 5.77 -3.93
C PRO A 140 -17.60 7.06 -3.73
N MET A 141 -18.88 7.03 -4.09
CA MET A 141 -19.80 8.12 -3.77
C MET A 141 -20.22 8.03 -2.30
N VAL A 142 -19.70 8.95 -1.49
CA VAL A 142 -19.89 8.95 -0.01
C VAL A 142 -20.68 10.15 0.52
N ASP A 143 -21.23 10.99 -0.35
CA ASP A 143 -21.96 12.20 0.04
C ASP A 143 -23.48 12.03 0.05
N GLY A 144 -23.96 10.86 -0.30
CA GLY A 144 -25.37 10.49 -0.34
C GLY A 144 -25.59 9.16 -1.06
N CYS A 145 -26.84 8.77 -1.19
CA CYS A 145 -27.21 7.57 -1.93
C CYS A 145 -26.84 7.71 -3.41
N VAL A 146 -26.10 6.72 -3.95
CA VAL A 146 -25.66 6.73 -5.37
C VAL A 146 -26.84 6.75 -6.36
N ILE A 147 -28.02 6.29 -5.94
CA ILE A 147 -29.21 6.19 -6.81
C ILE A 147 -30.04 7.47 -6.79
N CYS A 148 -30.34 8.04 -5.60
CA CYS A 148 -31.27 9.16 -5.47
C CYS A 148 -30.66 10.40 -4.80
N GLY A 149 -29.41 10.39 -4.37
CA GLY A 149 -28.77 11.52 -3.71
C GLY A 149 -29.20 11.78 -2.27
N ASN A 150 -30.09 10.96 -1.69
CA ASN A 150 -30.55 11.12 -0.31
C ASN A 150 -29.36 11.11 0.67
N LYS A 151 -29.32 12.12 1.56
CA LYS A 151 -28.23 12.28 2.55
C LYS A 151 -28.32 11.29 3.72
N LYS A 152 -29.51 10.70 3.95
CA LYS A 152 -29.70 9.65 4.95
C LYS A 152 -29.32 8.30 4.34
N VAL A 153 -28.07 7.93 4.50
CA VAL A 153 -27.51 6.66 4.01
C VAL A 153 -27.54 5.61 5.11
N ALA A 154 -27.65 4.33 4.71
CA ALA A 154 -27.80 3.19 5.62
C ALA A 154 -26.86 2.03 5.32
N ALA A 155 -26.27 1.98 4.13
CA ALA A 155 -25.38 0.90 3.72
C ALA A 155 -24.26 1.40 2.80
N LEU A 156 -23.18 0.62 2.71
CA LEU A 156 -22.18 0.71 1.65
C LEU A 156 -22.41 -0.45 0.67
N SER A 157 -22.42 -0.15 -0.61
CA SER A 157 -22.47 -1.16 -1.66
C SER A 157 -21.24 -1.05 -2.56
N ASN A 158 -20.40 -2.07 -2.55
CA ASN A 158 -19.25 -2.16 -3.45
C ASN A 158 -19.72 -2.19 -4.91
N ARG A 159 -20.78 -2.97 -5.17
CA ARG A 159 -21.36 -3.11 -6.51
C ARG A 159 -21.90 -1.80 -7.10
N HIS A 160 -22.50 -0.94 -6.28
CA HIS A 160 -23.05 0.35 -6.71
C HIS A 160 -22.02 1.49 -6.60
N GLY A 161 -20.83 1.21 -6.09
CA GLY A 161 -19.76 2.19 -5.99
C GLY A 161 -19.97 3.27 -4.92
N GLY A 162 -20.66 2.97 -3.82
CA GLY A 162 -20.83 3.92 -2.73
C GLY A 162 -22.03 3.67 -1.82
N PHE A 163 -22.55 4.73 -1.20
CA PHE A 163 -23.60 4.64 -0.20
C PHE A 163 -24.99 4.45 -0.78
N LEU A 164 -25.84 3.73 -0.04
CA LEU A 164 -27.25 3.53 -0.32
C LEU A 164 -28.10 4.00 0.86
N CYS A 165 -29.30 4.58 0.58
CA CYS A 165 -30.31 4.83 1.58
C CYS A 165 -31.21 3.59 1.80
N LEU A 166 -32.05 3.59 2.82
CA LEU A 166 -32.95 2.46 3.15
C LEU A 166 -33.84 2.06 1.98
N ASP A 167 -34.34 3.05 1.19
CA ASP A 167 -35.21 2.79 0.04
C ASP A 167 -34.51 2.08 -1.13
N HIS A 168 -33.16 2.16 -1.17
CA HIS A 168 -32.34 1.61 -2.25
C HIS A 168 -31.33 0.57 -1.77
N ILE A 169 -31.45 0.08 -0.53
CA ILE A 169 -30.47 -0.81 0.11
C ILE A 169 -30.30 -2.16 -0.63
N GLY A 170 -31.36 -2.62 -1.32
CA GLY A 170 -31.26 -3.74 -2.27
C GLY A 170 -30.77 -5.06 -1.73
N GLY A 171 -30.81 -5.29 -0.40
CA GLY A 171 -30.26 -6.50 0.25
C GLY A 171 -28.86 -6.33 0.84
N GLU A 172 -28.25 -5.15 0.70
CA GLU A 172 -27.00 -4.84 1.41
C GLU A 172 -27.25 -4.78 2.92
N PRO A 173 -26.29 -5.16 3.76
CA PRO A 173 -26.42 -5.06 5.21
C PRO A 173 -26.52 -3.59 5.63
N VAL A 174 -27.38 -3.34 6.63
CA VAL A 174 -27.41 -2.02 7.28
C VAL A 174 -26.16 -1.85 8.10
N GLU A 175 -25.42 -0.78 7.84
CA GLU A 175 -24.22 -0.40 8.58
C GLU A 175 -24.56 0.60 9.69
N ASP A 176 -23.78 0.56 10.76
CA ASP A 176 -23.87 1.59 11.79
C ASP A 176 -23.38 2.95 11.27
N VAL A 177 -23.90 4.02 11.87
CA VAL A 177 -23.62 5.39 11.43
C VAL A 177 -22.12 5.74 11.58
N GLU A 178 -21.44 5.18 12.57
CA GLU A 178 -20.03 5.47 12.80
C GLU A 178 -19.16 4.83 11.72
N THR A 179 -19.44 3.59 11.35
CA THR A 179 -18.78 2.91 10.23
C THR A 179 -18.92 3.69 8.92
N LEU A 180 -20.14 4.16 8.59
CA LEU A 180 -20.34 4.98 7.39
C LEU A 180 -19.62 6.33 7.45
N LYS A 181 -19.56 6.97 8.63
CA LYS A 181 -18.80 8.21 8.84
C LYS A 181 -17.29 7.99 8.67
N LYS A 182 -16.74 6.91 9.23
CA LYS A 182 -15.33 6.56 9.07
C LYS A 182 -14.99 6.28 7.60
N PHE A 183 -15.80 5.49 6.90
CA PHE A 183 -15.63 5.23 5.48
C PHE A 183 -15.67 6.52 4.64
N ARG A 184 -16.62 7.42 4.93
CA ARG A 184 -16.67 8.74 4.29
C ARG A 184 -15.43 9.58 4.59
N LEU A 185 -15.00 9.62 5.85
CA LEU A 185 -13.86 10.40 6.29
C LEU A 185 -12.60 9.99 5.54
N ILE A 186 -12.27 8.69 5.51
CA ILE A 186 -11.05 8.19 4.90
C ILE A 186 -11.02 8.42 3.37
N ASN A 187 -12.16 8.31 2.70
CA ASN A 187 -12.25 8.56 1.26
C ASN A 187 -12.10 10.04 0.89
N LYS A 188 -12.35 10.95 1.85
CA LYS A 188 -12.12 12.40 1.67
C LYS A 188 -10.76 12.87 2.17
N ALA A 189 -10.15 12.12 3.07
CA ALA A 189 -8.84 12.46 3.64
C ALA A 189 -7.73 12.41 2.59
N ARG A 190 -6.67 13.16 2.86
CA ARG A 190 -5.42 13.19 2.13
C ARG A 190 -4.27 13.11 3.12
N PHE A 191 -3.07 12.79 2.67
CA PHE A 191 -1.88 12.77 3.54
C PHE A 191 -1.61 14.12 4.17
N GLU A 192 -1.89 15.22 3.46
CA GLU A 192 -1.76 16.60 3.95
C GLU A 192 -2.71 16.89 5.13
N ASN A 193 -3.81 16.15 5.23
CA ASN A 193 -4.80 16.29 6.31
C ASN A 193 -4.58 15.31 7.45
N TYR A 194 -3.51 14.54 7.46
CA TYR A 194 -3.27 13.47 8.45
C TYR A 194 -3.36 13.99 9.89
N GLU A 195 -2.79 15.15 10.20
CA GLU A 195 -2.83 15.73 11.56
C GLU A 195 -4.26 15.99 12.08
N ALA A 196 -5.21 16.23 11.17
CA ALA A 196 -6.62 16.42 11.54
C ALA A 196 -7.37 15.09 11.79
N ILE A 197 -6.83 13.97 11.34
CA ILE A 197 -7.49 12.66 11.43
C ILE A 197 -6.72 11.64 12.28
N LYS A 198 -5.50 11.92 12.70
CA LYS A 198 -4.61 10.97 13.38
C LYS A 198 -5.19 10.38 14.67
N ASP A 199 -6.07 11.12 15.35
CA ASP A 199 -6.69 10.71 16.61
C ASP A 199 -7.98 9.90 16.41
N PHE A 200 -8.43 9.70 15.16
CA PHE A 200 -9.56 8.84 14.89
C PHE A 200 -9.15 7.36 14.98
N THR A 201 -9.92 6.60 15.75
CA THR A 201 -9.70 5.16 15.91
C THR A 201 -10.20 4.41 14.69
N TYR A 202 -9.28 3.71 14.02
CA TYR A 202 -9.58 2.74 12.97
C TYR A 202 -9.15 1.35 13.42
N ASP A 203 -10.01 0.38 13.18
CA ASP A 203 -9.74 -1.03 13.44
C ASP A 203 -9.64 -1.84 12.14
N PHE A 204 -9.41 -3.14 12.28
CA PHE A 204 -9.33 -4.04 11.14
C PHE A 204 -10.60 -4.03 10.29
N ARG A 205 -11.80 -3.96 10.89
CA ARG A 205 -13.07 -3.93 10.15
C ARG A 205 -13.16 -2.72 9.21
N ASN A 206 -12.73 -1.55 9.67
CA ASN A 206 -12.72 -0.34 8.83
C ASN A 206 -11.74 -0.46 7.65
N PHE A 207 -10.57 -1.05 7.90
CA PHE A 207 -9.57 -1.31 6.86
C PHE A 207 -10.06 -2.37 5.87
N ASP A 208 -10.61 -3.51 6.36
CA ASP A 208 -11.16 -4.59 5.54
C ASP A 208 -12.30 -4.12 4.64
N GLN A 209 -13.20 -3.28 5.15
CA GLN A 209 -14.30 -2.71 4.36
C GLN A 209 -13.76 -1.88 3.17
N LEU A 210 -12.74 -1.06 3.41
CA LEU A 210 -12.12 -0.26 2.34
C LEU A 210 -11.35 -1.13 1.35
N MET A 211 -10.61 -2.14 1.85
CA MET A 211 -9.91 -3.12 1.01
C MET A 211 -10.88 -3.92 0.16
N SER A 212 -11.99 -4.39 0.72
CA SER A 212 -13.05 -5.11 -0.01
C SER A 212 -13.62 -4.24 -1.12
N PHE A 213 -13.94 -2.97 -0.82
CA PHE A 213 -14.38 -2.02 -1.84
C PHE A 213 -13.35 -1.90 -2.97
N PHE A 214 -12.07 -1.72 -2.64
CA PHE A 214 -11.01 -1.60 -3.64
C PHE A 214 -10.87 -2.84 -4.50
N LEU A 215 -10.81 -4.02 -3.88
CA LEU A 215 -10.61 -5.30 -4.59
C LEU A 215 -11.79 -5.65 -5.49
N ASP A 216 -13.02 -5.42 -5.04
CA ASP A 216 -14.24 -5.68 -5.83
C ASP A 216 -14.35 -4.77 -7.07
N ASN A 217 -13.73 -3.58 -7.02
CA ASN A 217 -13.81 -2.59 -8.11
C ASN A 217 -12.50 -2.47 -8.95
N SER A 218 -11.45 -3.24 -8.64
CA SER A 218 -10.15 -3.14 -9.33
C SER A 218 -9.72 -4.42 -10.06
N ASP A 219 -10.45 -5.51 -9.93
CA ASP A 219 -10.09 -6.85 -10.43
C ASP A 219 -8.72 -7.36 -9.90
N LEU A 220 -8.18 -6.73 -8.87
CA LEU A 220 -6.91 -7.12 -8.27
C LEU A 220 -7.11 -8.23 -7.23
N ARG A 221 -6.08 -9.06 -7.08
CA ARG A 221 -5.96 -10.04 -6.00
C ARG A 221 -4.64 -9.85 -5.28
N LEU A 222 -4.68 -9.84 -3.95
CA LEU A 222 -3.54 -9.62 -3.08
C LEU A 222 -3.34 -10.85 -2.18
N ARG A 223 -2.32 -11.65 -2.47
CA ARG A 223 -1.99 -12.85 -1.68
C ARG A 223 -1.53 -12.51 -0.26
N SER A 224 -0.80 -11.42 -0.12
CA SER A 224 -0.37 -10.93 1.17
C SER A 224 -1.55 -10.53 2.06
N TYR A 225 -2.61 -9.96 1.45
CA TYR A 225 -3.81 -9.60 2.19
C TYR A 225 -4.62 -10.84 2.61
N ASP A 226 -4.74 -11.84 1.74
CA ASP A 226 -5.38 -13.10 2.11
C ASP A 226 -4.64 -13.76 3.27
N PHE A 227 -3.31 -13.75 3.26
CA PHE A 227 -2.50 -14.24 4.38
C PHE A 227 -2.68 -13.37 5.63
N TYR A 228 -2.63 -12.04 5.50
CA TYR A 228 -2.79 -11.11 6.61
C TYR A 228 -4.10 -11.35 7.37
N LYS A 229 -5.21 -11.58 6.65
CA LYS A 229 -6.51 -11.91 7.26
C LYS A 229 -6.52 -13.18 8.13
N THR A 230 -5.55 -14.06 7.96
CA THR A 230 -5.42 -15.26 8.81
C THR A 230 -4.71 -14.99 10.15
N LEU A 231 -4.10 -13.81 10.29
CA LEU A 231 -3.31 -13.42 11.48
C LEU A 231 -4.07 -12.51 12.46
N VAL A 232 -5.22 -11.92 12.01
CA VAL A 232 -5.98 -10.92 12.76
C VAL A 232 -7.43 -11.31 12.99
#